data_0c34dcf998f7e063de6256cbb14c1a06
#
_entry.id   0c34dcf998f7e063de6256cbb14c1a06
#
_cell.length_a   1.000
_cell.length_b   1.000
_cell.length_c   1.000
_cell.angle_alpha   90.00
_cell.angle_beta   90.00
_cell.angle_gamma   90.00
#
_symmetry.space_group_name_H-M   'P 1'
#
loop_
_entity.id
_entity.type
_entity.pdbx_description
1 polymer ?
#
loop_
_entity_poly.entity_id
_entity_poly.type
_entity_poly.pdbx_seq_one_letter_code
_entity_poly.pdbx_strand_id
1 'polypeptide(L)'
;MSKKILTYIICFIASLACSKYSSGNDMDGNFGYISKPSTILYIYGGKNEEDYLGKLNASKYDSESIWNEYGKYGNKYNSKSIWNAYGKYGNKYNSYSPFNEHGSNPPVLRDKNGKFYGYFTANKYKSKRANYDLIDVICENYEEIREDVGDWYDKIF
;
A
#
# COMPACT_ATOMS: atom_id res chain seq x y z
N MET A 1 -29.42 4.89 -19.91
CA MET A 1 -28.43 3.80 -19.89
C MET A 1 -28.81 2.75 -18.87
N SER A 2 -28.89 1.48 -19.28
CA SER A 2 -29.27 0.38 -18.38
C SER A 2 -28.16 0.12 -17.37
N LYS A 3 -28.53 -0.18 -16.09
CA LYS A 3 -27.59 -0.56 -15.02
C LYS A 3 -26.63 -1.71 -15.41
N LYS A 4 -27.04 -2.58 -16.33
CA LYS A 4 -26.21 -3.67 -16.86
C LYS A 4 -25.03 -3.19 -17.72
N ILE A 5 -25.15 -2.07 -18.41
CA ILE A 5 -24.06 -1.52 -19.24
C ILE A 5 -23.00 -0.88 -18.37
N LEU A 6 -23.40 -0.23 -17.27
CA LEU A 6 -22.46 0.37 -16.31
C LEU A 6 -21.62 -0.69 -15.59
N THR A 7 -22.22 -1.83 -15.22
CA THR A 7 -21.52 -2.96 -14.60
C THR A 7 -20.48 -3.57 -15.55
N TYR A 8 -20.76 -3.66 -16.85
CA TYR A 8 -19.80 -4.17 -17.85
C TYR A 8 -18.63 -3.22 -18.08
N ILE A 9 -18.84 -1.90 -18.03
CA ILE A 9 -17.78 -0.90 -18.19
C ILE A 9 -16.84 -0.92 -16.97
N ILE A 10 -17.37 -1.07 -15.76
CA ILE A 10 -16.57 -1.16 -14.54
C ILE A 10 -15.72 -2.45 -14.55
N CYS A 11 -16.27 -3.58 -14.97
CA CYS A 11 -15.50 -4.83 -15.15
C CYS A 11 -14.41 -4.71 -16.22
N PHE A 12 -14.61 -3.93 -17.29
CA PHE A 12 -13.63 -3.80 -18.37
C PHE A 12 -12.43 -2.91 -17.96
N ILE A 13 -12.64 -1.91 -17.13
CA ILE A 13 -11.56 -1.04 -16.61
C ILE A 13 -10.73 -1.80 -15.56
N ALA A 14 -11.36 -2.61 -14.72
CA ALA A 14 -10.66 -3.48 -13.78
C ALA A 14 -9.78 -4.53 -14.48
N SER A 15 -10.18 -5.04 -15.65
CA SER A 15 -9.40 -6.04 -16.39
C SER A 15 -8.13 -5.48 -17.06
N LEU A 16 -8.05 -4.19 -17.35
CA LEU A 16 -6.84 -3.59 -17.92
C LEU A 16 -5.74 -3.31 -16.87
N ALA A 17 -6.10 -3.07 -15.62
CA ALA A 17 -5.14 -2.95 -14.52
C ALA A 17 -4.57 -4.32 -14.11
N CYS A 18 -5.33 -5.39 -14.29
CA CYS A 18 -4.96 -6.76 -13.93
C CYS A 18 -4.00 -7.44 -14.92
N SER A 19 -3.74 -6.87 -16.10
CA SER A 19 -2.94 -7.54 -17.14
C SER A 19 -1.42 -7.58 -16.84
N LYS A 20 -0.93 -6.87 -15.83
CA LYS A 20 0.48 -6.91 -15.41
C LYS A 20 0.81 -8.08 -14.47
N TYR A 21 -0.17 -8.63 -13.79
CA TYR A 21 -0.03 -9.75 -12.85
C TYR A 21 -0.58 -11.07 -13.40
N SER A 22 -0.71 -11.17 -14.73
CA SER A 22 -1.26 -12.33 -15.42
C SER A 22 -0.26 -13.51 -15.46
N SER A 23 0.12 -13.98 -14.28
CA SER A 23 0.72 -15.32 -14.15
C SER A 23 0.26 -15.91 -12.81
N GLY A 24 -1.01 -16.31 -12.74
CA GLY A 24 -1.55 -17.09 -11.64
C GLY A 24 -2.58 -16.42 -10.75
N ASN A 25 -3.54 -15.68 -11.31
CA ASN A 25 -4.73 -15.32 -10.55
C ASN A 25 -5.70 -16.50 -10.59
N ASP A 26 -5.90 -17.16 -9.46
CA ASP A 26 -7.02 -18.06 -9.26
C ASP A 26 -8.33 -17.24 -9.36
N MET A 27 -9.42 -17.88 -9.78
CA MET A 27 -10.73 -17.20 -9.92
C MET A 27 -11.27 -16.60 -8.61
N ASP A 28 -10.61 -16.81 -7.49
CA ASP A 28 -10.96 -16.33 -6.15
C ASP A 28 -10.29 -15.00 -5.78
N GLY A 29 -9.64 -14.30 -6.73
CA GLY A 29 -9.03 -12.99 -6.51
C GLY A 29 -7.79 -13.01 -5.61
N ASN A 30 -7.17 -14.17 -5.42
CA ASN A 30 -5.92 -14.31 -4.70
C ASN A 30 -4.76 -13.83 -5.60
N PHE A 31 -3.93 -12.94 -5.09
CA PHE A 31 -2.69 -12.56 -5.78
C PHE A 31 -1.77 -13.78 -5.79
N GLY A 32 -1.37 -14.26 -6.99
CA GLY A 32 -0.35 -15.28 -7.14
C GLY A 32 0.94 -14.88 -6.40
N TYR A 33 2.04 -15.60 -6.64
CA TYR A 33 3.31 -15.27 -6.00
C TYR A 33 3.71 -13.82 -6.32
N ILE A 34 3.71 -12.95 -5.30
CA ILE A 34 4.23 -11.58 -5.35
C ILE A 34 5.51 -11.48 -4.51
N SER A 35 6.50 -10.74 -4.98
CA SER A 35 7.72 -10.53 -4.22
C SER A 35 7.44 -9.65 -3.00
N LYS A 36 7.76 -10.20 -1.82
CA LYS A 36 7.63 -9.55 -0.52
C LYS A 36 8.98 -9.50 0.18
N PRO A 37 9.22 -8.48 1.03
CA PRO A 37 10.43 -8.47 1.84
C PRO A 37 10.51 -9.70 2.75
N SER A 38 11.68 -10.34 2.81
CA SER A 38 11.95 -11.47 3.72
C SER A 38 12.18 -11.04 5.17
N THR A 39 12.40 -9.75 5.41
CA THR A 39 12.54 -9.16 6.74
C THR A 39 11.40 -8.16 6.99
N ILE A 40 11.06 -7.95 8.27
CA ILE A 40 10.08 -6.90 8.62
C ILE A 40 10.66 -5.53 8.29
N LEU A 41 9.91 -4.75 7.52
CA LEU A 41 10.23 -3.38 7.16
C LEU A 41 9.36 -2.40 7.93
N TYR A 42 10.01 -1.39 8.46
CA TYR A 42 9.45 -0.29 9.22
C TYR A 42 9.32 0.92 8.29
N ILE A 43 8.18 1.59 8.36
CA ILE A 43 7.86 2.75 7.52
C ILE A 43 8.15 4.03 8.32
N TYR A 44 8.96 4.91 7.77
CA TYR A 44 9.26 6.22 8.36
C TYR A 44 8.93 7.32 7.36
N GLY A 45 8.20 8.33 7.83
CA GLY A 45 7.80 9.51 7.06
C GLY A 45 8.29 10.80 7.69
N GLY A 46 7.91 11.92 7.08
CA GLY A 46 8.38 13.24 7.49
C GLY A 46 9.65 13.67 6.76
N LYS A 47 10.03 14.94 6.93
CA LYS A 47 11.18 15.51 6.19
C LYS A 47 12.51 14.85 6.57
N ASN A 48 12.63 14.43 7.83
CA ASN A 48 13.84 13.81 8.40
C ASN A 48 13.56 12.38 8.90
N GLU A 49 12.53 11.72 8.38
CA GLU A 49 12.11 10.36 8.80
C GLU A 49 11.70 10.30 10.30
N GLU A 50 11.21 11.42 10.85
CA GLU A 50 10.87 11.57 12.27
C GLU A 50 9.56 10.89 12.66
N ASP A 51 8.71 10.57 11.68
CA ASP A 51 7.40 9.99 11.90
C ASP A 51 7.43 8.48 11.64
N TYR A 52 7.32 7.67 12.68
CA TYR A 52 7.11 6.24 12.54
C TYR A 52 5.64 5.95 12.13
N LEU A 53 5.45 5.16 11.07
CA LEU A 53 4.16 4.91 10.43
C LEU A 53 3.74 3.43 10.43
N GLY A 54 4.45 2.59 11.18
CA GLY A 54 4.12 1.17 11.35
C GLY A 54 5.02 0.23 10.54
N LYS A 55 4.64 -1.05 10.57
CA LYS A 55 5.33 -2.15 9.88
C LYS A 55 4.61 -2.50 8.59
N LEU A 56 5.37 -2.59 7.49
CA LEU A 56 4.83 -2.83 6.14
C LEU A 56 4.28 -4.25 5.95
N ASN A 57 5.02 -5.25 6.42
CA ASN A 57 4.77 -6.67 6.15
C ASN A 57 4.65 -7.50 7.42
N ALA A 58 4.19 -6.90 8.52
CA ALA A 58 3.86 -7.63 9.73
C ALA A 58 2.43 -8.20 9.67
N SER A 59 2.16 -9.20 10.50
CA SER A 59 0.83 -9.80 10.63
C SER A 59 -0.24 -8.75 10.93
N LYS A 60 -1.46 -8.94 10.42
CA LYS A 60 -2.62 -8.08 10.74
C LYS A 60 -3.00 -8.07 12.24
N TYR A 61 -2.44 -8.98 13.03
CA TYR A 61 -2.61 -9.02 14.49
C TYR A 61 -1.49 -8.29 15.25
N ASP A 62 -0.41 -7.85 14.58
CA ASP A 62 0.64 -7.05 15.20
C ASP A 62 0.13 -5.62 15.44
N SER A 63 0.29 -5.10 16.65
CA SER A 63 -0.19 -3.77 17.05
C SER A 63 0.45 -2.62 16.27
N GLU A 64 1.60 -2.85 15.66
CA GLU A 64 2.33 -1.87 14.85
C GLU A 64 2.17 -2.10 13.33
N SER A 65 1.40 -3.10 12.93
CA SER A 65 1.16 -3.40 11.51
C SER A 65 0.25 -2.35 10.86
N ILE A 66 0.57 -1.98 9.61
CA ILE A 66 -0.36 -1.18 8.79
C ILE A 66 -1.61 -1.96 8.41
N TRP A 67 -1.60 -3.29 8.58
CA TRP A 67 -2.71 -4.20 8.28
C TRP A 67 -3.64 -4.45 9.47
N ASN A 68 -3.32 -3.93 10.65
CA ASN A 68 -4.19 -4.01 11.81
C ASN A 68 -5.19 -2.86 11.82
N GLU A 69 -6.40 -3.09 11.33
CA GLU A 69 -7.45 -2.06 11.22
C GLU A 69 -7.86 -1.43 12.57
N TYR A 70 -7.63 -2.14 13.68
CA TYR A 70 -7.88 -1.65 15.04
C TYR A 70 -6.65 -0.97 15.66
N GLY A 71 -5.48 -1.12 15.03
CA GLY A 71 -4.22 -0.57 15.50
C GLY A 71 -3.99 0.88 15.06
N LYS A 72 -3.05 1.53 15.70
CA LYS A 72 -2.69 2.93 15.42
C LYS A 72 -2.31 3.19 13.96
N TYR A 73 -1.67 2.22 13.32
CA TYR A 73 -1.09 2.40 11.99
C TYR A 73 -1.96 1.81 10.86
N GLY A 74 -2.89 0.92 11.21
CA GLY A 74 -3.83 0.32 10.25
C GLY A 74 -5.21 0.99 10.24
N ASN A 75 -5.55 1.74 11.28
CA ASN A 75 -6.86 2.39 11.38
C ASN A 75 -6.96 3.60 10.45
N LYS A 76 -7.95 3.60 9.53
CA LYS A 76 -8.16 4.65 8.53
C LYS A 76 -8.55 6.04 9.09
N TYR A 77 -8.77 6.15 10.38
CA TYR A 77 -9.08 7.43 11.04
C TYR A 77 -7.89 7.99 11.85
N ASN A 78 -6.82 7.22 12.01
CA ASN A 78 -5.66 7.65 12.78
C ASN A 78 -4.71 8.53 11.94
N SER A 79 -4.18 9.62 12.51
CA SER A 79 -3.29 10.56 11.83
C SER A 79 -1.92 9.95 11.43
N LYS A 80 -1.50 8.85 12.06
CA LYS A 80 -0.27 8.13 11.73
C LYS A 80 -0.47 7.00 10.72
N SER A 81 -1.73 6.73 10.36
CA SER A 81 -2.04 5.68 9.39
C SER A 81 -1.89 6.20 7.95
N ILE A 82 -1.25 5.38 7.11
CA ILE A 82 -1.20 5.63 5.67
C ILE A 82 -2.58 5.46 5.00
N TRP A 83 -3.51 4.78 5.66
CA TRP A 83 -4.88 4.57 5.16
C TRP A 83 -5.81 5.76 5.42
N ASN A 84 -5.41 6.76 6.21
CA ASN A 84 -6.22 7.93 6.47
C ASN A 84 -6.24 8.87 5.25
N ALA A 85 -7.34 8.85 4.48
CA ALA A 85 -7.50 9.65 3.26
C ALA A 85 -7.33 11.17 3.47
N TYR A 86 -7.57 11.65 4.69
CA TYR A 86 -7.46 13.07 5.06
C TYR A 86 -6.15 13.39 5.79
N GLY A 87 -5.37 12.38 6.11
CA GLY A 87 -4.11 12.52 6.85
C GLY A 87 -2.93 12.88 5.95
N LYS A 88 -1.84 13.35 6.58
CA LYS A 88 -0.57 13.70 5.92
C LYS A 88 -0.04 12.57 5.03
N TYR A 89 -0.19 11.31 5.47
CA TYR A 89 0.40 10.14 4.82
C TYR A 89 -0.58 9.35 3.96
N GLY A 90 -1.89 9.52 4.11
CA GLY A 90 -2.89 8.80 3.33
C GLY A 90 -3.52 9.60 2.20
N ASN A 91 -3.35 10.93 2.21
CA ASN A 91 -3.89 11.79 1.17
C ASN A 91 -3.01 11.77 -0.08
N LYS A 92 -3.54 11.29 -1.20
CA LYS A 92 -2.82 11.15 -2.47
C LYS A 92 -2.30 12.48 -3.08
N TYR A 93 -2.74 13.60 -2.57
CA TYR A 93 -2.26 14.92 -3.01
C TYR A 93 -1.16 15.50 -2.09
N ASN A 94 -0.91 14.85 -0.95
CA ASN A 94 0.13 15.32 -0.02
C ASN A 94 1.52 14.83 -0.47
N SER A 95 2.52 15.71 -0.43
CA SER A 95 3.90 15.38 -0.84
C SER A 95 4.59 14.31 0.02
N TYR A 96 4.06 14.03 1.21
CA TYR A 96 4.56 13.00 2.13
C TYR A 96 3.83 11.66 2.00
N SER A 97 2.77 11.59 1.18
CA SER A 97 2.01 10.36 0.99
C SER A 97 2.75 9.39 0.06
N PRO A 98 2.79 8.09 0.39
CA PRO A 98 3.28 7.07 -0.54
C PRO A 98 2.42 6.97 -1.82
N PHE A 99 1.17 7.41 -1.77
CA PHE A 99 0.21 7.32 -2.87
C PHE A 99 0.25 8.51 -3.84
N ASN A 100 1.06 9.53 -3.54
CA ASN A 100 1.26 10.66 -4.45
C ASN A 100 2.36 10.33 -5.48
N GLU A 101 1.96 10.13 -6.74
CA GLU A 101 2.90 9.86 -7.85
C GLU A 101 3.89 11.00 -8.11
N HIS A 102 3.59 12.20 -7.62
CA HIS A 102 4.44 13.39 -7.73
C HIS A 102 4.99 13.85 -6.37
N GLY A 103 4.80 13.04 -5.33
CA GLY A 103 5.26 13.36 -3.97
C GLY A 103 6.78 13.48 -3.89
N SER A 104 7.27 14.59 -3.33
CA SER A 104 8.70 14.86 -3.19
C SER A 104 9.34 14.14 -2.00
N ASN A 105 8.56 13.90 -0.93
CA ASN A 105 9.02 13.37 0.35
C ASN A 105 8.27 12.09 0.79
N PRO A 106 8.20 11.05 -0.08
CA PRO A 106 7.52 9.81 0.28
C PRO A 106 8.22 9.13 1.46
N PRO A 107 7.50 8.28 2.21
CA PRO A 107 8.08 7.50 3.28
C PRO A 107 9.22 6.59 2.81
N VAL A 108 10.11 6.24 3.74
CA VAL A 108 11.20 5.30 3.53
C VAL A 108 10.95 3.98 4.24
N LEU A 109 11.57 2.92 3.74
CA LEU A 109 11.55 1.59 4.32
C LEU A 109 12.92 1.29 4.94
N ARG A 110 12.92 0.87 6.20
CA ARG A 110 14.12 0.44 6.93
C ARG A 110 13.85 -0.87 7.67
N ASP A 111 14.88 -1.67 7.88
CA ASP A 111 14.80 -2.80 8.81
C ASP A 111 15.05 -2.34 10.27
N LYS A 112 14.98 -3.28 11.20
CA LYS A 112 15.24 -3.03 12.64
C LYS A 112 16.66 -2.49 12.96
N ASN A 113 17.61 -2.66 12.03
CA ASN A 113 18.98 -2.17 12.18
C ASN A 113 19.19 -0.82 11.50
N GLY A 114 18.12 -0.22 10.94
CA GLY A 114 18.15 1.06 10.24
C GLY A 114 18.63 0.98 8.79
N LYS A 115 18.88 -0.22 8.23
CA LYS A 115 19.27 -0.38 6.84
C LYS A 115 18.14 0.08 5.93
N PHE A 116 18.47 0.92 4.95
CA PHE A 116 17.54 1.48 3.97
C PHE A 116 17.20 0.45 2.88
N TYR A 117 15.90 0.28 2.60
CA TYR A 117 15.37 -0.64 1.58
C TYR A 117 14.66 0.07 0.43
N GLY A 118 14.61 1.39 0.44
CA GLY A 118 14.04 2.19 -0.62
C GLY A 118 12.90 3.08 -0.16
N TYR A 119 12.39 3.89 -1.11
CA TYR A 119 11.22 4.72 -0.89
C TYR A 119 9.94 3.92 -1.12
N PHE A 120 8.99 4.08 -0.20
CA PHE A 120 7.64 3.58 -0.36
C PHE A 120 6.82 4.64 -1.11
N THR A 121 6.60 4.45 -2.40
CA THR A 121 5.97 5.47 -3.25
C THR A 121 5.33 4.89 -4.50
N ALA A 122 4.22 5.49 -4.91
CA ALA A 122 3.57 5.25 -6.21
C ALA A 122 4.40 5.84 -7.39
N ASN A 123 5.31 6.78 -7.11
CA ASN A 123 6.17 7.36 -8.14
C ASN A 123 7.15 6.32 -8.70
N LYS A 124 6.82 5.78 -9.87
CA LYS A 124 7.63 4.75 -10.56
C LYS A 124 9.00 5.25 -11.03
N TYR A 125 9.18 6.57 -11.11
CA TYR A 125 10.43 7.22 -11.54
C TYR A 125 11.32 7.67 -10.37
N LYS A 126 10.86 7.49 -9.13
CA LYS A 126 11.65 7.86 -7.95
C LYS A 126 12.91 7.02 -7.87
N SER A 127 14.08 7.67 -7.90
CA SER A 127 15.34 6.99 -7.64
C SER A 127 15.31 6.27 -6.29
N LYS A 128 15.85 5.06 -6.22
CA LYS A 128 15.83 4.20 -5.02
C LYS A 128 14.42 3.86 -4.53
N ARG A 129 13.42 3.84 -5.38
CA ARG A 129 12.11 3.25 -5.06
C ARG A 129 12.31 1.80 -4.60
N ALA A 130 11.58 1.38 -3.59
CA ALA A 130 11.61 0.00 -3.12
C ALA A 130 11.09 -0.94 -4.23
N ASN A 131 11.85 -1.99 -4.52
CA ASN A 131 11.57 -2.91 -5.62
C ASN A 131 10.97 -4.22 -5.10
N TYR A 132 9.71 -4.14 -4.68
CA TYR A 132 8.88 -5.27 -4.28
C TYR A 132 7.52 -5.16 -4.94
N ASP A 133 6.96 -6.26 -5.43
CA ASP A 133 5.59 -6.28 -6.00
C ASP A 133 4.56 -5.86 -4.96
N LEU A 134 4.82 -6.14 -3.68
CA LEU A 134 3.99 -5.66 -2.56
C LEU A 134 3.80 -4.14 -2.60
N ILE A 135 4.83 -3.37 -2.96
CA ILE A 135 4.73 -1.90 -3.07
C ILE A 135 3.80 -1.50 -4.22
N ASP A 136 3.91 -2.19 -5.36
CA ASP A 136 3.04 -1.94 -6.50
C ASP A 136 1.58 -2.29 -6.17
N VAL A 137 1.34 -3.45 -5.58
CA VAL A 137 0.00 -3.87 -5.15
C VAL A 137 -0.62 -2.86 -4.20
N ILE A 138 0.10 -2.41 -3.18
CA ILE A 138 -0.40 -1.42 -2.22
C ILE A 138 -0.68 -0.09 -2.92
N CYS A 139 0.27 0.42 -3.73
CA CYS A 139 0.12 1.73 -4.36
C CYS A 139 -0.95 1.76 -5.45
N GLU A 140 -1.21 0.65 -6.11
CA GLU A 140 -2.23 0.56 -7.17
C GLU A 140 -3.64 0.33 -6.60
N ASN A 141 -3.77 -0.25 -5.40
CA ASN A 141 -5.06 -0.62 -4.81
C ASN A 141 -5.35 0.07 -3.46
N TYR A 142 -4.64 1.13 -3.12
CA TYR A 142 -4.74 1.75 -1.78
C TYR A 142 -6.15 2.27 -1.42
N GLU A 143 -6.96 2.65 -2.40
CA GLU A 143 -8.33 3.12 -2.16
C GLU A 143 -9.23 1.96 -1.72
N GLU A 144 -9.11 0.79 -2.34
CA GLU A 144 -9.83 -0.41 -1.96
C GLU A 144 -9.29 -1.02 -0.66
N ILE A 145 -7.95 -1.05 -0.49
CA ILE A 145 -7.31 -1.58 0.72
C ILE A 145 -7.81 -0.84 1.96
N ARG A 146 -7.92 0.50 1.91
CA ARG A 146 -8.36 1.29 3.06
C ARG A 146 -9.79 1.00 3.51
N GLU A 147 -10.63 0.49 2.62
CA GLU A 147 -12.02 0.14 2.98
C GLU A 147 -12.09 -1.18 3.76
N ASP A 148 -11.21 -2.14 3.44
CA ASP A 148 -11.11 -3.42 4.15
C ASP A 148 -9.66 -3.91 4.18
N VAL A 149 -8.91 -3.36 5.13
CA VAL A 149 -7.45 -3.64 5.30
C VAL A 149 -7.21 -5.11 5.66
N GLY A 150 -8.12 -5.71 6.45
CA GLY A 150 -8.00 -7.09 6.91
C GLY A 150 -8.19 -8.11 5.79
N ASP A 151 -9.20 -7.91 4.94
CA ASP A 151 -9.48 -8.76 3.78
C ASP A 151 -8.34 -8.69 2.75
N TRP A 152 -7.81 -7.49 2.50
CA TRP A 152 -6.67 -7.31 1.62
C TRP A 152 -5.40 -7.98 2.15
N TYR A 153 -5.20 -7.97 3.47
CA TYR A 153 -4.09 -8.71 4.07
C TYR A 153 -4.19 -10.20 3.71
N ASP A 154 -5.37 -10.80 3.90
CA ASP A 154 -5.58 -12.24 3.64
C ASP A 154 -5.43 -12.62 2.15
N LYS A 155 -5.69 -11.67 1.23
CA LYS A 155 -5.44 -11.86 -0.22
C LYS A 155 -3.95 -11.77 -0.59
N ILE A 156 -3.18 -10.96 0.15
CA ILE A 156 -1.78 -10.67 -0.16
C ILE A 156 -0.84 -11.68 0.52
N PHE A 157 -1.12 -12.10 1.76
CA PHE A 157 -0.21 -12.88 2.60
C PHE A 157 -0.65 -14.31 2.83
#